data_c3e6764048c79a296dd70b15cb9488ae
#
_entry.id   c3e6764048c79a296dd70b15cb9488ae
#
_cell.length_a   1.000
_cell.length_b   1.000
_cell.length_c   1.000
_cell.angle_alpha   90.00
_cell.angle_beta   90.00
_cell.angle_gamma   90.00
#
_symmetry.space_group_name_H-M   'P 1'
#
loop_
_entity.id
_entity.type
_entity.pdbx_description
1 polymer ?
#
loop_
_entity_poly.entity_id
_entity_poly.type
_entity_poly.pdbx_seq_one_letter_code
_entity_poly.pdbx_strand_id
1 'polypeptide(L)'
;MKHFILLGIALSIISCGRISNTQQLQRMYGKEIDLSVLSRQAEILSTPKIVVFHDRNQCSNCQLGRISDWDEIIAQLDSIQPAVPVYFISAPPKEELNAIRQKILELKLQRYRIEIDSTNRFMQQNKAIPADALFHTLLLDGQNRTVVVGSPLFNNKMWKIYCSEIKRLCEQDGKSYE
;
A
#
# COMPACT_ATOMS: atom_id res chain seq x y z
N MET A 1 59.82 -3.37 -37.26
CA MET A 1 58.61 -2.60 -37.06
C MET A 1 57.59 -3.51 -36.36
N LYS A 2 57.43 -3.34 -35.04
CA LYS A 2 56.52 -4.17 -34.20
C LYS A 2 55.33 -3.30 -33.83
N HIS A 3 54.15 -3.59 -34.34
CA HIS A 3 52.90 -2.93 -34.01
C HIS A 3 52.38 -3.55 -32.69
N PHE A 4 52.38 -2.74 -31.59
CA PHE A 4 51.70 -3.04 -30.34
C PHE A 4 50.23 -2.61 -30.50
N ILE A 5 49.33 -3.59 -30.60
CA ILE A 5 47.89 -3.36 -30.50
C ILE A 5 47.54 -3.34 -29.02
N LEU A 6 47.28 -2.14 -28.48
CA LEU A 6 46.73 -1.95 -27.13
C LEU A 6 45.20 -2.23 -27.17
N LEU A 7 44.85 -3.41 -26.72
CA LEU A 7 43.44 -3.81 -26.54
C LEU A 7 42.92 -3.17 -25.23
N GLY A 8 42.25 -2.04 -25.38
CA GLY A 8 41.59 -1.36 -24.24
C GLY A 8 40.34 -2.15 -23.81
N ILE A 9 40.47 -2.89 -22.70
CA ILE A 9 39.32 -3.52 -22.05
C ILE A 9 38.57 -2.42 -21.29
N ALA A 10 37.48 -1.92 -21.85
CA ALA A 10 36.52 -1.07 -21.13
C ALA A 10 35.76 -1.94 -20.11
N LEU A 11 36.22 -1.92 -18.87
CA LEU A 11 35.44 -2.44 -17.73
C LEU A 11 34.25 -1.52 -17.52
N SER A 12 33.10 -1.86 -18.09
CA SER A 12 31.80 -1.30 -17.72
C SER A 12 31.46 -1.77 -16.31
N ILE A 13 31.76 -0.95 -15.32
CA ILE A 13 31.32 -1.12 -13.94
C ILE A 13 29.80 -0.90 -13.96
N ILE A 14 29.03 -1.99 -14.07
CA ILE A 14 27.60 -1.97 -13.80
C ILE A 14 27.48 -1.78 -12.29
N SER A 15 27.45 -0.51 -11.86
CA SER A 15 27.09 -0.15 -10.49
C SER A 15 25.62 -0.53 -10.30
N CYS A 16 25.38 -1.70 -9.72
CA CYS A 16 24.07 -2.11 -9.23
C CYS A 16 23.74 -1.27 -7.99
N GLY A 17 23.49 0.03 -8.18
CA GLY A 17 23.17 0.96 -7.12
C GLY A 17 21.82 0.57 -6.53
N ARG A 18 21.80 0.23 -5.24
CA ARG A 18 20.58 0.04 -4.46
C ARG A 18 19.76 1.33 -4.57
N ILE A 19 18.57 1.25 -5.16
CA ILE A 19 17.67 2.41 -5.30
C ILE A 19 17.34 2.91 -3.90
N SER A 20 17.57 4.19 -3.64
CA SER A 20 17.29 4.78 -2.32
C SER A 20 15.79 4.80 -2.02
N ASN A 21 15.40 4.79 -0.75
CA ASN A 21 13.99 4.90 -0.35
C ASN A 21 13.31 6.14 -0.94
N THR A 22 14.02 7.25 -1.03
CA THR A 22 13.53 8.49 -1.66
C THR A 22 13.19 8.30 -3.14
N GLN A 23 14.04 7.61 -3.90
CA GLN A 23 13.77 7.30 -5.31
C GLN A 23 12.60 6.33 -5.47
N GLN A 24 12.44 5.37 -4.54
CA GLN A 24 11.30 4.45 -4.53
C GLN A 24 10.00 5.22 -4.26
N LEU A 25 9.96 6.10 -3.27
CA LEU A 25 8.83 6.98 -2.99
C LEU A 25 8.44 7.83 -4.20
N GLN A 26 9.42 8.46 -4.85
CA GLN A 26 9.18 9.27 -6.05
C GLN A 26 8.56 8.47 -7.19
N ARG A 27 8.93 7.20 -7.35
CA ARG A 27 8.35 6.30 -8.36
C ARG A 27 6.91 5.91 -8.06
N MET A 28 6.51 5.89 -6.80
CA MET A 28 5.16 5.53 -6.37
C MET A 28 4.20 6.72 -6.42
N TYR A 29 4.68 7.94 -6.15
CA TYR A 29 3.84 9.14 -6.07
C TYR A 29 3.08 9.37 -7.38
N GLY A 30 1.78 9.59 -7.28
CA GLY A 30 0.88 9.80 -8.42
C GLY A 30 0.63 8.57 -9.30
N LYS A 31 1.20 7.39 -8.96
CA LYS A 31 0.92 6.15 -9.69
C LYS A 31 -0.44 5.61 -9.30
N GLU A 32 -1.18 5.18 -10.30
CA GLU A 32 -2.42 4.44 -10.13
C GLU A 32 -2.13 3.05 -9.59
N ILE A 33 -2.89 2.66 -8.58
CA ILE A 33 -2.83 1.34 -7.93
C ILE A 33 -4.01 0.51 -8.41
N ASP A 34 -3.72 -0.66 -8.96
CA ASP A 34 -4.73 -1.64 -9.34
C ASP A 34 -5.33 -2.29 -8.09
N LEU A 35 -6.59 -1.97 -7.81
CA LEU A 35 -7.36 -2.50 -6.69
C LEU A 35 -8.33 -3.61 -7.11
N SER A 36 -8.16 -4.21 -8.29
CA SER A 36 -9.04 -5.27 -8.81
C SER A 36 -9.08 -6.54 -7.96
N VAL A 37 -8.17 -6.67 -7.00
CA VAL A 37 -8.18 -7.73 -5.98
C VAL A 37 -9.32 -7.55 -4.96
N LEU A 38 -9.79 -6.32 -4.74
CA LEU A 38 -10.85 -6.03 -3.79
C LEU A 38 -12.22 -6.44 -4.36
N SER A 39 -13.01 -7.15 -3.56
CA SER A 39 -14.30 -7.68 -3.98
C SER A 39 -15.40 -6.62 -4.15
N ARG A 40 -15.27 -5.47 -3.45
CA ARG A 40 -16.26 -4.38 -3.45
C ARG A 40 -15.84 -3.21 -4.34
N GLN A 41 -15.70 -3.45 -5.63
CA GLN A 41 -15.18 -2.44 -6.57
C GLN A 41 -16.05 -1.18 -6.67
N ALA A 42 -17.37 -1.27 -6.52
CA ALA A 42 -18.27 -0.12 -6.63
C ALA A 42 -18.06 0.93 -5.51
N GLU A 43 -17.59 0.50 -4.32
CA GLU A 43 -17.30 1.41 -3.20
C GLU A 43 -15.91 2.05 -3.31
N ILE A 44 -15.07 1.57 -4.23
CA ILE A 44 -13.65 1.95 -4.34
C ILE A 44 -13.47 3.20 -5.20
N LEU A 45 -14.41 3.46 -6.09
CA LEU A 45 -14.34 4.56 -7.03
C LEU A 45 -14.89 5.84 -6.40
N SER A 46 -14.14 6.92 -6.51
CA SER A 46 -14.48 8.31 -6.23
C SER A 46 -14.11 8.89 -4.86
N THR A 47 -13.76 8.11 -3.84
CA THR A 47 -13.34 8.67 -2.54
C THR A 47 -11.88 8.38 -2.21
N PRO A 48 -11.20 9.27 -1.45
CA PRO A 48 -9.90 8.92 -0.86
C PRO A 48 -10.00 7.65 -0.02
N LYS A 49 -8.93 6.84 0.02
CA LYS A 49 -8.90 5.58 0.77
C LYS A 49 -7.51 5.23 1.25
N ILE A 50 -7.42 4.47 2.32
CA ILE A 50 -6.16 3.89 2.80
C ILE A 50 -6.12 2.42 2.42
N VAL A 51 -5.00 1.97 1.86
CA VAL A 51 -4.74 0.56 1.57
C VAL A 51 -3.54 0.10 2.39
N VAL A 52 -3.72 -0.95 3.15
CA VAL A 52 -2.68 -1.63 3.95
C VAL A 52 -2.48 -3.01 3.36
N PHE A 53 -1.30 -3.26 2.84
CA PHE A 53 -0.97 -4.53 2.23
C PHE A 53 0.00 -5.34 3.09
N HIS A 54 -0.32 -6.61 3.30
CA HIS A 54 0.54 -7.58 3.96
C HIS A 54 0.94 -8.66 2.95
N ASP A 55 2.19 -8.62 2.54
CA ASP A 55 2.69 -9.52 1.52
C ASP A 55 2.98 -10.92 2.11
N ARG A 56 3.24 -11.86 1.22
CA ARG A 56 3.48 -13.28 1.52
C ARG A 56 4.67 -13.54 2.45
N ASN A 57 5.64 -12.63 2.49
CA ASN A 57 6.85 -12.74 3.30
C ASN A 57 6.65 -12.20 4.72
N GLN A 58 5.49 -11.63 5.00
CA GLN A 58 5.13 -11.11 6.32
C GLN A 58 4.34 -12.15 7.11
N CYS A 59 4.46 -12.12 8.44
CA CYS A 59 3.67 -12.98 9.32
C CYS A 59 2.19 -12.56 9.29
N SER A 60 1.37 -13.21 8.45
CA SER A 60 -0.06 -12.90 8.30
C SER A 60 -0.82 -13.02 9.63
N ASN A 61 -0.50 -14.03 10.45
CA ASN A 61 -1.08 -14.20 11.78
C ASN A 61 -0.76 -13.04 12.72
N CYS A 62 0.49 -12.53 12.67
CA CYS A 62 0.91 -11.39 13.49
C CYS A 62 0.18 -10.12 13.09
N GLN A 63 0.01 -9.88 11.79
CA GLN A 63 -0.66 -8.70 11.25
C GLN A 63 -2.15 -8.68 11.61
N LEU A 64 -2.85 -9.82 11.46
CA LEU A 64 -4.25 -9.93 11.86
C LEU A 64 -4.43 -9.75 13.37
N GLY A 65 -3.49 -10.25 14.19
CA GLY A 65 -3.55 -10.05 15.64
C GLY A 65 -3.39 -8.59 16.08
N ARG A 66 -2.84 -7.74 15.22
CA ARG A 66 -2.60 -6.31 15.48
C ARG A 66 -3.51 -5.38 14.68
N ILE A 67 -4.51 -5.90 13.97
CA ILE A 67 -5.38 -5.07 13.13
C ILE A 67 -6.17 -4.05 13.96
N SER A 68 -6.45 -4.36 15.22
CA SER A 68 -7.09 -3.45 16.18
C SER A 68 -6.24 -2.21 16.53
N ASP A 69 -4.94 -2.22 16.24
CA ASP A 69 -4.08 -1.02 16.37
C ASP A 69 -4.58 0.13 15.46
N TRP A 70 -5.42 -0.18 14.46
CA TRP A 70 -6.04 0.78 13.54
C TRP A 70 -7.36 1.37 14.04
N ASP A 71 -7.92 0.88 15.14
CA ASP A 71 -9.28 1.26 15.58
C ASP A 71 -9.43 2.77 15.79
N GLU A 72 -8.45 3.41 16.42
CA GLU A 72 -8.48 4.86 16.65
C GLU A 72 -8.42 5.65 15.35
N ILE A 73 -7.56 5.25 14.43
CA ILE A 73 -7.43 5.87 13.09
C ILE A 73 -8.72 5.68 12.30
N ILE A 74 -9.28 4.46 12.28
CA ILE A 74 -10.53 4.16 11.58
C ILE A 74 -11.69 5.01 12.14
N ALA A 75 -11.81 5.11 13.46
CA ALA A 75 -12.85 5.92 14.07
C ALA A 75 -12.74 7.40 13.69
N GLN A 76 -11.53 7.95 13.61
CA GLN A 76 -11.30 9.32 13.15
C GLN A 76 -11.66 9.47 11.66
N LEU A 77 -11.30 8.51 10.81
CA LEU A 77 -11.60 8.53 9.36
C LEU A 77 -13.10 8.40 9.08
N ASP A 78 -13.80 7.57 9.84
CA ASP A 78 -15.27 7.40 9.71
C ASP A 78 -16.05 8.66 10.11
N SER A 79 -15.44 9.55 10.90
CA SER A 79 -16.04 10.85 11.25
C SER A 79 -15.92 11.90 10.17
N ILE A 80 -15.11 11.69 9.14
CA ILE A 80 -14.92 12.60 8.00
C ILE A 80 -16.08 12.40 6.98
N GLN A 81 -16.49 13.46 6.32
CA GLN A 81 -17.50 13.40 5.25
C GLN A 81 -16.89 13.87 3.92
N PRO A 82 -16.84 13.00 2.89
CA PRO A 82 -17.19 11.55 2.92
C PRO A 82 -16.21 10.72 3.74
N ALA A 83 -16.67 9.61 4.31
CA ALA A 83 -15.83 8.71 5.09
C ALA A 83 -14.67 8.14 4.25
N VAL A 84 -13.50 8.02 4.86
CA VAL A 84 -12.29 7.51 4.21
C VAL A 84 -12.05 6.04 4.62
N PRO A 85 -12.37 5.07 3.78
CA PRO A 85 -12.25 3.66 4.13
C PRO A 85 -10.80 3.20 4.23
N VAL A 86 -10.56 2.22 5.12
CA VAL A 86 -9.29 1.49 5.22
C VAL A 86 -9.49 0.06 4.74
N TYR A 87 -8.74 -0.34 3.73
CA TYR A 87 -8.73 -1.70 3.19
C TYR A 87 -7.46 -2.43 3.59
N PHE A 88 -7.62 -3.63 4.10
CA PHE A 88 -6.53 -4.53 4.45
C PHE A 88 -6.47 -5.65 3.41
N ILE A 89 -5.38 -5.73 2.66
CA ILE A 89 -5.13 -6.79 1.69
C ILE A 89 -4.09 -7.72 2.31
N SER A 90 -4.43 -8.97 2.52
CA SER A 90 -3.52 -9.99 3.05
C SER A 90 -3.25 -11.06 2.01
N ALA A 91 -1.98 -11.28 1.67
CA ALA A 91 -1.54 -12.31 0.74
C ALA A 91 -0.76 -13.43 1.45
N PRO A 92 -1.42 -14.27 2.27
CA PRO A 92 -0.74 -15.34 2.99
C PRO A 92 -0.20 -16.42 2.04
N PRO A 93 0.80 -17.21 2.46
CA PRO A 93 1.15 -18.46 1.80
C PRO A 93 -0.06 -19.39 1.66
N LYS A 94 -0.09 -20.23 0.62
CA LYS A 94 -1.23 -21.12 0.36
C LYS A 94 -1.54 -22.05 1.54
N GLU A 95 -0.53 -22.47 2.24
CA GLU A 95 -0.59 -23.37 3.38
C GLU A 95 -1.31 -22.72 4.58
N GLU A 96 -1.24 -21.40 4.69
CA GLU A 96 -1.83 -20.63 5.79
C GLU A 96 -3.27 -20.17 5.52
N LEU A 97 -3.77 -20.29 4.30
CA LEU A 97 -5.07 -19.71 3.88
C LEU A 97 -6.23 -20.11 4.81
N ASN A 98 -6.33 -21.40 5.18
CA ASN A 98 -7.40 -21.87 6.05
C ASN A 98 -7.24 -21.34 7.48
N ALA A 99 -6.02 -21.35 8.00
CA ALA A 99 -5.72 -20.82 9.33
C ALA A 99 -6.03 -19.31 9.41
N ILE A 100 -5.69 -18.55 8.37
CA ILE A 100 -5.99 -17.11 8.28
C ILE A 100 -7.50 -16.84 8.25
N ARG A 101 -8.26 -17.59 7.45
CA ARG A 101 -9.73 -17.48 7.42
C ARG A 101 -10.36 -17.79 8.77
N GLN A 102 -9.89 -18.85 9.42
CA GLN A 102 -10.32 -19.23 10.76
C GLN A 102 -10.03 -18.11 11.76
N LYS A 103 -8.82 -17.55 11.74
CA LYS A 103 -8.40 -16.47 12.62
C LYS A 103 -9.24 -15.19 12.45
N ILE A 104 -9.63 -14.84 11.23
CA ILE A 104 -10.55 -13.71 10.97
C ILE A 104 -11.89 -13.94 11.68
N LEU A 105 -12.40 -15.16 11.69
CA LEU A 105 -13.63 -15.51 12.38
C LEU A 105 -13.48 -15.50 13.90
N GLU A 106 -12.42 -16.14 14.42
CA GLU A 106 -12.11 -16.24 15.85
C GLU A 106 -11.93 -14.87 16.50
N LEU A 107 -11.20 -13.97 15.84
CA LEU A 107 -10.96 -12.61 16.33
C LEU A 107 -12.09 -11.62 15.98
N LYS A 108 -13.20 -12.10 15.36
CA LYS A 108 -14.36 -11.28 14.95
C LYS A 108 -13.94 -10.06 14.11
N LEU A 109 -13.02 -10.28 13.16
CA LEU A 109 -12.46 -9.22 12.32
C LEU A 109 -13.35 -8.82 11.14
N GLN A 110 -14.59 -9.32 11.04
CA GLN A 110 -15.53 -9.01 9.95
C GLN A 110 -15.93 -7.53 9.89
N ARG A 111 -15.70 -6.79 10.98
CA ARG A 111 -15.90 -5.33 11.01
C ARG A 111 -14.87 -4.57 10.16
N TYR A 112 -13.71 -5.16 9.88
CA TYR A 112 -12.70 -4.55 9.02
C TYR A 112 -12.89 -4.96 7.56
N ARG A 113 -12.46 -4.11 6.63
CA ARG A 113 -12.46 -4.42 5.21
C ARG A 113 -11.21 -5.23 4.86
N ILE A 114 -11.26 -6.54 5.10
CA ILE A 114 -10.13 -7.45 4.86
C ILE A 114 -10.41 -8.25 3.58
N GLU A 115 -9.46 -8.20 2.64
CA GLU A 115 -9.43 -9.03 1.45
C GLU A 115 -8.27 -10.04 1.53
N ILE A 116 -8.53 -11.30 1.20
CA ILE A 116 -7.51 -12.34 1.15
C ILE A 116 -7.08 -12.55 -0.30
N ASP A 117 -5.91 -12.07 -0.64
CA ASP A 117 -5.29 -12.26 -1.95
C ASP A 117 -4.49 -13.57 -1.99
N SER A 118 -5.20 -14.68 -2.18
CA SER A 118 -4.61 -16.04 -2.18
C SER A 118 -3.56 -16.25 -3.30
N THR A 119 -3.59 -15.41 -4.34
CA THR A 119 -2.72 -15.53 -5.51
C THR A 119 -1.58 -14.51 -5.54
N ASN A 120 -1.53 -13.60 -4.57
CA ASN A 120 -0.61 -12.47 -4.53
C ASN A 120 -0.74 -11.56 -5.77
N ARG A 121 -1.98 -11.40 -6.27
CA ARG A 121 -2.28 -10.63 -7.47
C ARG A 121 -2.01 -9.15 -7.28
N PHE A 122 -2.26 -8.62 -6.08
CA PHE A 122 -2.02 -7.21 -5.78
C PHE A 122 -0.58 -6.80 -6.10
N MET A 123 0.43 -7.51 -5.59
CA MET A 123 1.84 -7.21 -5.90
C MET A 123 2.21 -7.48 -7.35
N GLN A 124 1.60 -8.49 -7.97
CA GLN A 124 1.87 -8.80 -9.38
C GLN A 124 1.39 -7.68 -10.33
N GLN A 125 0.28 -7.03 -10.01
CA GLN A 125 -0.29 -5.93 -10.79
C GLN A 125 0.36 -4.59 -10.45
N ASN A 126 0.80 -4.40 -9.21
CA ASN A 126 1.35 -3.13 -8.71
C ASN A 126 2.88 -3.15 -8.57
N LYS A 127 3.60 -3.46 -9.65
CA LYS A 127 5.06 -3.61 -9.67
C LYS A 127 5.85 -2.36 -9.26
N ALA A 128 5.21 -1.20 -9.19
CA ALA A 128 5.81 0.03 -8.69
C ALA A 128 5.98 0.02 -7.16
N ILE A 129 5.22 -0.81 -6.45
CA ILE A 129 5.31 -0.96 -4.99
C ILE A 129 6.55 -1.81 -4.67
N PRO A 130 7.52 -1.29 -3.88
CA PRO A 130 8.67 -2.07 -3.44
C PRO A 130 8.28 -3.24 -2.54
N ALA A 131 9.13 -4.26 -2.48
CA ALA A 131 8.90 -5.42 -1.61
C ALA A 131 9.10 -5.10 -0.10
N ASP A 132 9.70 -3.96 0.24
CA ASP A 132 9.88 -3.55 1.62
C ASP A 132 8.54 -3.09 2.23
N ALA A 133 8.20 -3.65 3.38
CA ALA A 133 6.96 -3.38 4.12
C ALA A 133 6.74 -1.90 4.47
N LEU A 134 7.80 -1.08 4.51
CA LEU A 134 7.71 0.37 4.70
C LEU A 134 6.84 1.06 3.64
N PHE A 135 6.70 0.46 2.45
CA PHE A 135 5.94 0.99 1.32
C PHE A 135 4.53 0.40 1.19
N HIS A 136 4.11 -0.49 2.11
CA HIS A 136 2.88 -1.25 2.00
C HIS A 136 1.64 -0.59 2.62
N THR A 137 1.75 0.66 3.09
CA THR A 137 0.60 1.47 3.51
C THR A 137 0.51 2.70 2.62
N LEU A 138 -0.63 2.88 1.95
CA LEU A 138 -0.85 3.89 0.94
C LEU A 138 -2.10 4.71 1.24
N LEU A 139 -2.02 6.03 1.16
CA LEU A 139 -3.19 6.88 0.94
C LEU A 139 -3.36 7.07 -0.57
N LEU A 140 -4.53 6.77 -1.08
CA LEU A 140 -4.90 6.92 -2.48
C LEU A 140 -5.98 7.99 -2.62
N ASP A 141 -5.97 8.72 -3.75
CA ASP A 141 -7.04 9.64 -4.14
C ASP A 141 -8.27 8.89 -4.70
N GLY A 142 -9.29 9.64 -5.14
CA GLY A 142 -10.49 9.11 -5.76
C GLY A 142 -10.24 8.33 -7.06
N GLN A 143 -9.13 8.54 -7.73
CA GLN A 143 -8.70 7.83 -8.93
C GLN A 143 -7.69 6.71 -8.63
N ASN A 144 -7.58 6.28 -7.38
CA ASN A 144 -6.63 5.27 -6.90
C ASN A 144 -5.15 5.63 -7.10
N ARG A 145 -4.80 6.89 -7.25
CA ARG A 145 -3.41 7.32 -7.37
C ARG A 145 -2.79 7.54 -6.00
N THR A 146 -1.54 7.13 -5.85
CA THR A 146 -0.79 7.23 -4.60
C THR A 146 -0.50 8.68 -4.23
N VAL A 147 -0.94 9.09 -3.05
CA VAL A 147 -0.73 10.44 -2.48
C VAL A 147 0.25 10.41 -1.32
N VAL A 148 0.11 9.45 -0.41
CA VAL A 148 1.05 9.26 0.71
C VAL A 148 1.45 7.79 0.78
N VAL A 149 2.71 7.53 1.12
CA VAL A 149 3.27 6.19 1.33
C VAL A 149 3.89 6.10 2.71
N GLY A 150 3.59 5.05 3.43
CA GLY A 150 4.08 4.76 4.78
C GLY A 150 2.98 4.74 5.82
N SER A 151 3.17 3.94 6.87
CA SER A 151 2.14 3.74 7.90
C SER A 151 2.01 4.93 8.85
N PRO A 152 0.79 5.41 9.14
CA PRO A 152 0.53 6.39 10.18
C PRO A 152 0.52 5.79 11.58
N LEU A 153 0.46 4.45 11.73
CA LEU A 153 0.45 3.79 13.03
C LEU A 153 1.68 4.17 13.86
N PHE A 154 1.46 4.57 15.09
CA PHE A 154 2.51 4.96 16.04
C PHE A 154 3.44 6.06 15.54
N ASN A 155 2.99 6.85 14.54
CA ASN A 155 3.76 7.92 13.92
C ASN A 155 2.92 9.21 13.75
N ASN A 156 2.90 10.03 14.80
CA ASN A 156 2.12 11.27 14.83
C ASN A 156 2.49 12.26 13.70
N LYS A 157 3.73 12.25 13.21
CA LYS A 157 4.12 13.12 12.07
C LYS A 157 3.46 12.62 10.78
N MET A 158 3.51 11.31 10.55
CA MET A 158 2.86 10.70 9.41
C MET A 158 1.35 10.87 9.46
N TRP A 159 0.72 10.67 10.64
CA TRP A 159 -0.71 10.89 10.82
C TRP A 159 -1.13 12.33 10.47
N LYS A 160 -0.35 13.34 10.88
CA LYS A 160 -0.63 14.74 10.48
C LYS A 160 -0.56 14.96 8.96
N ILE A 161 0.37 14.28 8.27
CA ILE A 161 0.45 14.31 6.79
C ILE A 161 -0.82 13.70 6.20
N TYR A 162 -1.26 12.52 6.69
CA TYR A 162 -2.50 11.89 6.26
C TYR A 162 -3.71 12.82 6.43
N CYS A 163 -3.89 13.40 7.61
CA CYS A 163 -4.99 14.33 7.89
C CYS A 163 -4.98 15.54 6.93
N SER A 164 -3.81 16.12 6.69
CA SER A 164 -3.67 17.25 5.77
C SER A 164 -4.04 16.88 4.33
N GLU A 165 -3.56 15.74 3.84
CA GLU A 165 -3.85 15.31 2.47
C GLU A 165 -5.30 14.85 2.29
N ILE A 166 -5.86 14.14 3.26
CA ILE A 166 -7.28 13.73 3.25
C ILE A 166 -8.18 14.99 3.16
N LYS A 167 -7.92 15.99 4.01
CA LYS A 167 -8.67 17.25 3.97
C LYS A 167 -8.60 17.89 2.58
N ARG A 168 -7.41 18.01 2.00
CA ARG A 168 -7.20 18.57 0.66
C ARG A 168 -7.97 17.79 -0.41
N LEU A 169 -7.94 16.43 -0.35
CA LEU A 169 -8.65 15.59 -1.31
C LEU A 169 -10.17 15.75 -1.21
N CYS A 170 -10.73 15.73 0.01
CA CYS A 170 -12.16 15.91 0.22
C CYS A 170 -12.66 17.31 -0.24
N GLU A 171 -11.84 18.37 -0.06
CA GLU A 171 -12.16 19.71 -0.53
C GLU A 171 -12.14 19.80 -2.07
N GLN A 172 -11.29 19.04 -2.75
CA GLN A 172 -11.21 19.01 -4.22
C GLN A 172 -12.39 18.26 -4.83
N ASP A 173 -12.79 17.12 -4.24
CA ASP A 173 -13.91 16.32 -4.70
C ASP A 173 -15.25 17.08 -4.55
N GLY A 174 -15.40 17.92 -3.49
CA GLY A 174 -16.59 18.75 -3.29
C GLY A 174 -16.78 19.88 -4.33
N LYS A 175 -15.74 20.24 -5.07
CA LYS A 175 -15.81 21.25 -6.16
C LYS A 175 -16.16 20.69 -7.53
N SER A 176 -16.22 19.37 -7.67
CA SER A 176 -16.49 18.69 -8.94
C SER A 176 -18.00 18.47 -9.20
N TYR A 177 -18.87 18.94 -8.31
CA TYR A 177 -20.33 18.73 -8.38
C TYR A 177 -21.16 20.06 -8.45
N GLU A 178 -20.52 21.19 -8.82
CA GLU A 178 -21.23 22.41 -9.19
C GLU A 178 -21.41 22.59 -10.70
#